data_545b47d94b16f746c0cd8bbe734afeb6
#
_entry.id   545b47d94b16f746c0cd8bbe734afeb6
#
_cell.length_a   1.000
_cell.length_b   1.000
_cell.length_c   1.000
_cell.angle_alpha   90.00
_cell.angle_beta   90.00
_cell.angle_gamma   90.00
#
_symmetry.space_group_name_H-M   'P 1'
#
loop_
_entity.id
_entity.type
_entity.pdbx_description
1 polymer ?
#
loop_
_entity_poly.entity_id
_entity_poly.type
_entity_poly.pdbx_seq_one_letter_code
_entity_poly.pdbx_strand_id
1 'polypeptide(L)'
;MIDRMIEPGQRNIRSPALASARSGPLPPPSSLVRSFVAPSLLSPGAGARASARALFITGTGTGVGKTIVTAAIAALARAARRRVAVVKLAQTGVHDGPGSDTPDLETVTRLSGVTDTHELARFPDPLSPEAAARVSGLPPVDLTRAAAVITKLEATRDLVLVEGAGGLLVRYDEAGGTIADLAAALNAPALIVTAAGLGTLNHTALTLEALAARKIASAGVVVGSWPDRPGLTELANLADLEVVAGAPLAGLLPEGASALDRQAFLAVAAAGLVPSLGGARGRR
;
A
#
# COMPACT_ATOMS: atom_id res chain seq x y z
N MET A 1 -4.74 22.38 61.08
CA MET A 1 -3.39 22.43 61.66
C MET A 1 -2.54 21.49 60.80
N ILE A 2 -1.77 21.92 59.85
CA ILE A 2 -0.81 22.99 59.67
C ILE A 2 -0.79 23.41 58.20
N ASP A 3 -1.02 24.65 57.98
CA ASP A 3 -0.82 25.41 56.77
C ASP A 3 0.70 25.61 56.57
N ARG A 4 1.22 25.40 55.37
CA ARG A 4 2.48 26.03 54.93
C ARG A 4 2.41 26.35 53.45
N MET A 5 2.23 27.60 53.20
CA MET A 5 2.48 28.37 51.97
C MET A 5 3.85 28.03 51.39
N ILE A 6 3.91 27.80 50.09
CA ILE A 6 5.14 27.90 49.29
C ILE A 6 4.89 28.92 48.21
N GLU A 7 5.61 30.03 48.21
CA GLU A 7 5.59 31.06 47.24
C GLU A 7 6.19 30.65 45.89
N PRO A 8 5.73 31.20 44.75
CA PRO A 8 6.29 30.90 43.43
C PRO A 8 7.50 31.76 43.14
N GLY A 9 8.68 31.17 43.19
CA GLY A 9 9.93 31.82 42.73
C GLY A 9 9.93 31.92 41.19
N GLN A 10 9.81 33.13 40.67
CA GLN A 10 10.06 33.47 39.28
C GLN A 10 11.53 33.25 38.94
N ARG A 11 11.82 32.22 38.15
CA ARG A 11 13.10 32.09 37.44
C ARG A 11 12.98 32.64 36.05
N ASN A 12 13.58 33.79 35.85
CA ASN A 12 13.78 34.44 34.59
C ASN A 12 14.73 33.60 33.72
N ILE A 13 14.21 32.79 32.79
CA ILE A 13 15.01 32.08 31.81
C ILE A 13 15.14 33.01 30.60
N ARG A 14 16.29 33.69 30.50
CA ARG A 14 16.68 34.38 29.28
C ARG A 14 16.87 33.36 28.14
N SER A 15 16.06 33.48 27.11
CA SER A 15 16.24 32.76 25.85
C SER A 15 17.59 33.16 25.22
N PRO A 16 18.43 32.19 24.84
CA PRO A 16 19.56 32.52 23.98
C PRO A 16 19.07 32.85 22.58
N ALA A 17 19.63 33.93 22.03
CA ALA A 17 19.37 34.39 20.68
C ALA A 17 19.62 33.30 19.66
N LEU A 18 18.64 33.05 18.76
CA LEU A 18 18.78 32.21 17.58
C LEU A 18 19.88 32.79 16.69
N ALA A 19 21.06 32.18 16.73
CA ALA A 19 22.11 32.46 15.78
C ALA A 19 21.62 32.01 14.40
N SER A 20 21.66 32.94 13.46
CA SER A 20 21.37 32.74 12.03
C SER A 20 22.17 31.55 11.47
N ALA A 21 21.51 30.40 11.32
CA ALA A 21 22.07 29.31 10.60
C ALA A 21 22.02 29.63 9.10
N ARG A 22 23.21 29.79 8.50
CA ARG A 22 23.39 29.97 7.07
C ARG A 22 22.81 28.72 6.34
N SER A 23 21.82 28.96 5.47
CA SER A 23 21.26 27.99 4.54
C SER A 23 22.30 27.61 3.48
N GLY A 24 23.09 26.60 3.75
CA GLY A 24 23.81 25.87 2.71
C GLY A 24 22.93 24.78 2.13
N PRO A 25 23.08 24.41 0.85
CA PRO A 25 22.31 23.32 0.28
C PRO A 25 22.61 22.02 1.04
N LEU A 26 21.55 21.28 1.39
CA LEU A 26 21.66 19.94 1.98
C LEU A 26 22.46 19.04 1.02
N PRO A 27 23.36 18.18 1.53
CA PRO A 27 24.04 17.21 0.68
C PRO A 27 23.00 16.29 0.03
N PRO A 28 23.23 15.85 -1.22
CA PRO A 28 22.32 14.95 -1.90
C PRO A 28 22.18 13.65 -1.08
N PRO A 29 20.98 13.03 -1.05
CA PRO A 29 20.78 11.77 -0.36
C PRO A 29 21.76 10.73 -0.90
N SER A 30 22.32 9.95 0.02
CA SER A 30 23.31 8.92 -0.29
C SER A 30 22.83 8.04 -1.44
N SER A 31 23.71 7.76 -2.39
CA SER A 31 23.50 7.12 -3.69
C SER A 31 23.02 5.65 -3.65
N LEU A 32 22.43 5.19 -2.57
CA LEU A 32 21.97 3.82 -2.35
C LEU A 32 20.51 3.56 -2.78
N VAL A 33 19.72 4.58 -3.06
CA VAL A 33 18.36 4.41 -3.60
C VAL A 33 18.41 4.65 -5.11
N ARG A 34 18.96 3.72 -5.87
CA ARG A 34 18.69 3.66 -7.30
C ARG A 34 17.28 3.16 -7.46
N SER A 35 16.36 4.06 -7.82
CA SER A 35 15.00 3.72 -8.22
C SER A 35 15.02 2.74 -9.38
N PHE A 36 14.78 1.47 -9.09
CA PHE A 36 14.35 0.52 -10.11
C PHE A 36 12.86 0.77 -10.34
N VAL A 37 12.53 1.72 -11.20
CA VAL A 37 11.18 1.85 -11.74
C VAL A 37 10.96 0.66 -12.65
N ALA A 38 10.06 -0.25 -12.29
CA ALA A 38 9.67 -1.34 -13.15
C ALA A 38 9.06 -0.78 -14.47
N PRO A 39 9.33 -1.42 -15.63
CA PRO A 39 8.71 -1.04 -16.89
C PRO A 39 7.18 -1.12 -16.78
N SER A 40 6.47 -0.30 -17.57
CA SER A 40 5.01 -0.20 -17.57
C SER A 40 4.33 -1.58 -17.53
N LEU A 41 3.66 -1.90 -16.43
CA LEU A 41 2.93 -3.16 -16.23
C LEU A 41 1.74 -3.32 -17.20
N LEU A 42 1.39 -2.27 -17.93
CA LEU A 42 0.21 -2.21 -18.81
C LEU A 42 0.54 -2.09 -20.30
N SER A 43 1.82 -2.03 -20.69
CA SER A 43 2.19 -1.97 -22.12
C SER A 43 2.55 -3.36 -22.65
N PRO A 44 2.00 -3.81 -23.80
CA PRO A 44 2.49 -4.99 -24.49
C PRO A 44 3.79 -4.62 -25.23
N GLY A 45 4.94 -4.81 -24.57
CA GLY A 45 6.27 -4.56 -25.13
C GLY A 45 6.93 -5.87 -25.53
N ALA A 46 7.33 -6.00 -26.79
CA ALA A 46 8.08 -7.13 -27.32
C ALA A 46 9.51 -7.19 -26.75
N GLY A 47 9.90 -8.35 -26.22
CA GLY A 47 11.30 -8.78 -26.16
C GLY A 47 12.09 -8.37 -24.93
N ALA A 48 11.74 -8.87 -23.75
CA ALA A 48 12.65 -9.15 -22.64
C ALA A 48 11.90 -10.04 -21.65
N ARG A 49 12.56 -10.99 -20.97
CA ARG A 49 12.04 -11.97 -19.99
C ARG A 49 10.60 -11.71 -19.59
N ALA A 50 9.69 -12.68 -19.71
CA ALA A 50 8.27 -12.54 -19.40
C ALA A 50 8.12 -11.68 -18.15
N SER A 51 7.65 -10.42 -18.30
CA SER A 51 7.43 -9.53 -17.16
C SER A 51 6.41 -10.22 -16.27
N ALA A 52 6.69 -10.32 -14.98
CA ALA A 52 5.75 -10.86 -14.01
C ALA A 52 4.39 -10.22 -14.25
N ARG A 53 3.35 -11.05 -14.39
CA ARG A 53 1.97 -10.57 -14.55
C ARG A 53 1.34 -10.30 -13.18
N ALA A 54 1.99 -10.74 -12.12
CA ALA A 54 1.60 -10.44 -10.75
C ALA A 54 2.11 -9.07 -10.32
N LEU A 55 1.24 -8.31 -9.65
CA LEU A 55 1.56 -7.10 -8.93
C LEU A 55 1.10 -7.24 -7.49
N PHE A 56 2.02 -7.18 -6.57
CA PHE A 56 1.73 -7.23 -5.14
C PHE A 56 1.32 -5.86 -4.64
N ILE A 57 0.18 -5.79 -3.94
CA ILE A 57 -0.31 -4.57 -3.30
C ILE A 57 -0.06 -4.69 -1.80
N THR A 58 0.93 -3.99 -1.31
CA THR A 58 1.25 -3.91 0.12
C THR A 58 0.93 -2.53 0.68
N GLY A 59 0.89 -2.40 1.99
CA GLY A 59 0.71 -1.12 2.66
C GLY A 59 1.84 -0.78 3.59
N THR A 60 1.96 0.49 3.96
CA THR A 60 2.77 0.91 5.10
C THR A 60 2.13 0.55 6.45
N GLY A 61 0.86 0.09 6.41
CA GLY A 61 0.08 -0.34 7.57
C GLY A 61 -1.32 -0.80 7.19
N THR A 62 -2.18 -0.95 8.21
CA THR A 62 -3.60 -1.23 8.05
C THR A 62 -4.37 0.07 7.80
N GLY A 63 -5.50 0.00 7.04
CA GLY A 63 -6.36 1.16 6.80
C GLY A 63 -5.80 2.21 5.81
N VAL A 64 -4.67 1.96 5.16
CA VAL A 64 -4.04 2.92 4.21
C VAL A 64 -4.69 2.95 2.82
N GLY A 65 -5.77 2.16 2.57
CA GLY A 65 -6.50 2.15 1.30
C GLY A 65 -6.05 1.10 0.29
N LYS A 66 -5.38 0.01 0.70
CA LYS A 66 -4.96 -1.07 -0.21
C LYS A 66 -6.07 -1.57 -1.10
N THR A 67 -7.21 -1.91 -0.55
CA THR A 67 -8.39 -2.46 -1.24
C THR A 67 -8.93 -1.50 -2.31
N ILE A 68 -8.91 -0.19 -2.02
CA ILE A 68 -9.33 0.84 -2.97
C ILE A 68 -8.33 0.98 -4.12
N VAL A 69 -7.03 0.92 -3.83
CA VAL A 69 -5.98 0.93 -4.86
C VAL A 69 -6.04 -0.35 -5.71
N THR A 70 -6.25 -1.52 -5.10
CA THR A 70 -6.46 -2.79 -5.80
C THR A 70 -7.66 -2.69 -6.74
N ALA A 71 -8.80 -2.20 -6.24
CA ALA A 71 -10.02 -2.00 -7.04
C ALA A 71 -9.80 -1.01 -8.19
N ALA A 72 -9.06 0.08 -7.97
CA ALA A 72 -8.77 1.09 -8.98
C ALA A 72 -7.95 0.51 -10.14
N ILE A 73 -6.87 -0.21 -9.85
CA ILE A 73 -6.05 -0.87 -10.86
C ILE A 73 -6.86 -1.95 -11.59
N ALA A 74 -7.65 -2.75 -10.86
CA ALA A 74 -8.53 -3.76 -11.44
C ALA A 74 -9.57 -3.14 -12.40
N ALA A 75 -10.22 -2.03 -12.01
CA ALA A 75 -11.18 -1.32 -12.84
C ALA A 75 -10.57 -0.81 -14.15
N LEU A 76 -9.40 -0.18 -14.06
CA LEU A 76 -8.67 0.34 -15.23
C LEU A 76 -8.21 -0.79 -16.16
N ALA A 77 -7.65 -1.86 -15.62
CA ALA A 77 -7.21 -2.99 -16.42
C ALA A 77 -8.40 -3.68 -17.12
N ARG A 78 -9.55 -3.84 -16.41
CA ARG A 78 -10.77 -4.36 -16.98
C ARG A 78 -11.33 -3.45 -18.10
N ALA A 79 -11.32 -2.13 -17.88
CA ALA A 79 -11.72 -1.16 -18.91
C ALA A 79 -10.84 -1.24 -20.16
N ALA A 80 -9.55 -1.56 -20.00
CA ALA A 80 -8.61 -1.87 -21.07
C ALA A 80 -8.76 -3.30 -21.64
N ARG A 81 -9.86 -4.01 -21.31
CA ARG A 81 -10.18 -5.38 -21.76
C ARG A 81 -9.15 -6.44 -21.39
N ARG A 82 -8.37 -6.22 -20.32
CA ARG A 82 -7.43 -7.21 -19.80
C ARG A 82 -8.18 -8.27 -18.96
N ARG A 83 -7.70 -9.49 -19.00
CA ARG A 83 -8.13 -10.55 -18.10
C ARG A 83 -7.43 -10.36 -16.77
N VAL A 84 -8.19 -9.99 -15.74
CA VAL A 84 -7.68 -9.64 -14.40
C VAL A 84 -8.16 -10.67 -13.39
N ALA A 85 -7.25 -11.14 -12.53
CA ALA A 85 -7.59 -11.84 -11.31
C ALA A 85 -7.12 -11.04 -10.09
N VAL A 86 -7.85 -11.11 -8.98
CA VAL A 86 -7.49 -10.51 -7.70
C VAL A 86 -7.39 -11.59 -6.64
N VAL A 87 -6.25 -11.66 -5.97
CA VAL A 87 -5.96 -12.60 -4.89
C VAL A 87 -5.85 -11.83 -3.58
N LYS A 88 -6.66 -12.18 -2.59
CA LYS A 88 -6.50 -11.75 -1.20
C LYS A 88 -5.83 -12.87 -0.42
N LEU A 89 -4.64 -12.63 0.12
CA LEU A 89 -3.89 -13.66 0.83
C LEU A 89 -4.57 -14.07 2.14
N ALA A 90 -5.09 -13.09 2.88
CA ALA A 90 -5.87 -13.31 4.09
C ALA A 90 -6.87 -12.16 4.27
N GLN A 91 -8.10 -12.51 4.56
CA GLN A 91 -9.13 -11.61 5.08
C GLN A 91 -9.22 -11.78 6.58
N THR A 92 -9.10 -10.71 7.35
CA THR A 92 -9.22 -10.71 8.82
C THR A 92 -10.31 -9.73 9.25
N GLY A 93 -10.93 -9.99 10.42
CA GLY A 93 -11.99 -9.13 10.95
C GLY A 93 -13.36 -9.28 10.28
N VAL A 94 -13.59 -10.39 9.58
CA VAL A 94 -14.86 -10.66 8.89
C VAL A 94 -15.49 -11.93 9.45
N HIS A 95 -16.71 -11.80 9.99
CA HIS A 95 -17.51 -12.88 10.58
C HIS A 95 -18.98 -12.74 10.21
N ASP A 96 -19.75 -13.83 10.42
CA ASP A 96 -21.20 -13.88 10.13
C ASP A 96 -22.01 -13.22 11.28
N GLY A 97 -21.80 -11.94 11.55
CA GLY A 97 -22.47 -11.27 12.65
C GLY A 97 -22.58 -9.75 12.50
N PRO A 98 -23.39 -9.10 13.35
CA PRO A 98 -23.47 -7.64 13.35
C PRO A 98 -22.11 -7.00 13.63
N GLY A 99 -21.78 -5.94 12.90
CA GLY A 99 -20.52 -5.20 13.06
C GLY A 99 -19.35 -5.78 12.29
N SER A 100 -19.56 -6.83 11.49
CA SER A 100 -18.55 -7.33 10.56
C SER A 100 -18.26 -6.33 9.45
N ASP A 101 -16.99 -6.16 9.11
CA ASP A 101 -16.59 -5.35 7.96
C ASP A 101 -16.99 -6.01 6.64
N THR A 102 -17.20 -5.22 5.60
CA THR A 102 -17.38 -5.74 4.24
C THR A 102 -16.06 -6.37 3.77
N PRO A 103 -16.09 -7.63 3.28
CA PRO A 103 -14.88 -8.27 2.76
C PRO A 103 -14.22 -7.46 1.65
N ASP A 104 -12.90 -7.41 1.66
CA ASP A 104 -12.12 -6.64 0.69
C ASP A 104 -12.44 -7.01 -0.77
N LEU A 105 -12.58 -8.30 -1.08
CA LEU A 105 -12.90 -8.76 -2.43
C LEU A 105 -14.31 -8.40 -2.89
N GLU A 106 -15.27 -8.26 -1.99
CA GLU A 106 -16.61 -7.74 -2.32
C GLU A 106 -16.52 -6.28 -2.73
N THR A 107 -15.75 -5.48 -1.98
CA THR A 107 -15.47 -4.08 -2.31
C THR A 107 -14.78 -3.98 -3.68
N VAL A 108 -13.76 -4.80 -3.94
CA VAL A 108 -13.07 -4.86 -5.23
C VAL A 108 -14.05 -5.20 -6.36
N THR A 109 -14.88 -6.24 -6.18
CA THR A 109 -15.87 -6.68 -7.19
C THR A 109 -16.90 -5.59 -7.48
N ARG A 110 -17.43 -4.96 -6.44
CA ARG A 110 -18.42 -3.89 -6.56
C ARG A 110 -17.87 -2.69 -7.34
N LEU A 111 -16.68 -2.23 -6.99
CA LEU A 111 -16.06 -1.03 -7.59
C LEU A 111 -15.47 -1.29 -8.97
N SER A 112 -14.79 -2.40 -9.17
CA SER A 112 -14.09 -2.69 -10.43
C SER A 112 -14.93 -3.47 -11.44
N GLY A 113 -15.87 -4.29 -10.96
CA GLY A 113 -16.60 -5.27 -11.78
C GLY A 113 -15.77 -6.51 -12.15
N VAL A 114 -14.59 -6.69 -11.56
CA VAL A 114 -13.82 -7.94 -11.68
C VAL A 114 -14.43 -8.98 -10.74
N THR A 115 -14.77 -10.14 -11.28
CA THR A 115 -15.38 -11.27 -10.55
C THR A 115 -14.44 -12.46 -10.37
N ASP A 116 -13.28 -12.44 -11.02
CA ASP A 116 -12.24 -13.46 -10.86
C ASP A 116 -11.41 -13.11 -9.60
N THR A 117 -11.93 -13.48 -8.45
CA THR A 117 -11.39 -13.14 -7.13
C THR A 117 -11.14 -14.42 -6.33
N HIS A 118 -10.02 -14.45 -5.60
CA HIS A 118 -9.54 -15.61 -4.84
C HIS A 118 -9.14 -15.15 -3.42
N GLU A 119 -9.87 -15.62 -2.43
CA GLU A 119 -9.52 -15.46 -1.02
C GLU A 119 -8.85 -16.76 -0.53
N LEU A 120 -7.63 -16.67 -0.02
CA LEU A 120 -6.87 -17.87 0.34
C LEU A 120 -7.06 -18.29 1.79
N ALA A 121 -7.36 -17.35 2.68
CA ALA A 121 -7.73 -17.59 4.07
C ALA A 121 -8.64 -16.51 4.59
N ARG A 122 -9.51 -16.85 5.55
CA ARG A 122 -10.42 -15.93 6.24
C ARG A 122 -10.38 -16.21 7.74
N PHE A 123 -10.29 -15.12 8.52
CA PHE A 123 -10.24 -15.19 9.98
C PHE A 123 -11.25 -14.20 10.57
N PRO A 124 -11.98 -14.60 11.63
CA PRO A 124 -13.01 -13.75 12.25
C PRO A 124 -12.43 -12.54 12.98
N ASP A 125 -11.24 -12.68 13.57
CA ASP A 125 -10.66 -11.64 14.42
C ASP A 125 -9.88 -10.59 13.61
N PRO A 126 -9.95 -9.29 13.97
CA PRO A 126 -9.25 -8.19 13.29
C PRO A 126 -7.79 -8.11 13.76
N LEU A 127 -7.05 -9.19 13.56
CA LEU A 127 -5.63 -9.34 13.93
C LEU A 127 -4.76 -9.50 12.68
N SER A 128 -3.43 -9.53 12.89
CA SER A 128 -2.53 -9.98 11.81
C SER A 128 -2.84 -11.44 11.43
N PRO A 129 -2.62 -11.86 10.17
CA PRO A 129 -3.04 -13.19 9.71
C PRO A 129 -2.52 -14.35 10.58
N GLU A 130 -1.25 -14.33 10.97
CA GLU A 130 -0.67 -15.36 11.86
C GLU A 130 -1.34 -15.35 13.24
N ALA A 131 -1.53 -14.17 13.83
CA ALA A 131 -2.19 -14.05 15.14
C ALA A 131 -3.67 -14.43 15.05
N ALA A 132 -4.38 -14.06 13.97
CA ALA A 132 -5.77 -14.42 13.75
C ALA A 132 -5.95 -15.94 13.59
N ALA A 133 -5.06 -16.60 12.83
CA ALA A 133 -5.04 -18.05 12.71
C ALA A 133 -4.84 -18.74 14.06
N ARG A 134 -3.85 -18.31 14.83
CA ARG A 134 -3.54 -18.85 16.17
C ARG A 134 -4.68 -18.65 17.17
N VAL A 135 -5.31 -17.48 17.19
CA VAL A 135 -6.42 -17.17 18.11
C VAL A 135 -7.69 -17.93 17.74
N SER A 136 -8.02 -18.01 16.44
CA SER A 136 -9.21 -18.73 15.96
C SER A 136 -9.04 -20.25 15.89
N GLY A 137 -7.82 -20.77 16.01
CA GLY A 137 -7.53 -22.20 15.82
C GLY A 137 -7.67 -22.67 14.37
N LEU A 138 -7.75 -21.74 13.41
CA LEU A 138 -7.82 -22.05 11.98
C LEU A 138 -6.41 -22.23 11.40
N PRO A 139 -6.26 -23.00 10.30
CA PRO A 139 -4.98 -23.15 9.64
C PRO A 139 -4.42 -21.79 9.18
N PRO A 140 -3.11 -21.53 9.36
CA PRO A 140 -2.47 -20.33 8.85
C PRO A 140 -2.47 -20.32 7.32
N VAL A 141 -2.10 -19.17 6.73
CA VAL A 141 -1.96 -19.05 5.27
C VAL A 141 -0.78 -19.89 4.79
N ASP A 142 -1.06 -20.81 3.89
CA ASP A 142 -0.01 -21.58 3.20
C ASP A 142 0.56 -20.74 2.04
N LEU A 143 1.71 -20.13 2.25
CA LEU A 143 2.38 -19.29 1.23
C LEU A 143 2.89 -20.11 0.04
N THR A 144 3.18 -21.40 0.20
CA THR A 144 3.54 -22.28 -0.92
C THR A 144 2.35 -22.52 -1.84
N ARG A 145 1.19 -22.79 -1.26
CA ARG A 145 -0.07 -22.90 -1.99
C ARG A 145 -0.44 -21.54 -2.63
N ALA A 146 -0.24 -20.44 -1.94
CA ALA A 146 -0.46 -19.10 -2.49
C ALA A 146 0.40 -18.86 -3.74
N ALA A 147 1.69 -19.19 -3.70
CA ALA A 147 2.59 -19.09 -4.85
C ALA A 147 2.09 -19.94 -6.03
N ALA A 148 1.66 -21.17 -5.79
CA ALA A 148 1.13 -22.07 -6.82
C ALA A 148 -0.15 -21.51 -7.48
N VAL A 149 -1.08 -20.94 -6.67
CA VAL A 149 -2.31 -20.31 -7.18
C VAL A 149 -1.97 -19.11 -8.05
N ILE A 150 -1.09 -18.22 -7.59
CA ILE A 150 -0.69 -17.02 -8.34
C ILE A 150 -0.02 -17.41 -9.67
N THR A 151 0.92 -18.33 -9.65
CA THR A 151 1.59 -18.84 -10.86
C THR A 151 0.60 -19.41 -11.88
N LYS A 152 -0.39 -20.19 -11.41
CA LYS A 152 -1.45 -20.73 -12.29
C LYS A 152 -2.30 -19.61 -12.90
N LEU A 153 -2.61 -18.57 -12.15
CA LEU A 153 -3.35 -17.40 -12.65
C LEU A 153 -2.52 -16.60 -13.67
N GLU A 154 -1.23 -16.40 -13.43
CA GLU A 154 -0.34 -15.72 -14.38
C GLU A 154 -0.26 -16.42 -15.73
N ALA A 155 -0.43 -17.74 -15.79
CA ALA A 155 -0.44 -18.48 -17.03
C ALA A 155 -1.64 -18.13 -17.94
N THR A 156 -2.74 -17.65 -17.36
CA THR A 156 -4.01 -17.44 -18.07
C THR A 156 -4.60 -16.04 -17.95
N ARG A 157 -4.02 -15.17 -17.13
CA ARG A 157 -4.46 -13.78 -16.91
C ARG A 157 -3.40 -12.80 -17.43
N ASP A 158 -3.85 -11.62 -17.77
CA ASP A 158 -2.98 -10.54 -18.26
C ASP A 158 -2.45 -9.69 -17.09
N LEU A 159 -3.15 -9.75 -15.93
CA LEU A 159 -2.77 -9.13 -14.68
C LEU A 159 -3.32 -9.94 -13.50
N VAL A 160 -2.49 -10.20 -12.51
CA VAL A 160 -2.85 -10.80 -11.22
C VAL A 160 -2.50 -9.79 -10.13
N LEU A 161 -3.50 -9.25 -9.45
CA LEU A 161 -3.31 -8.36 -8.31
C LEU A 161 -3.31 -9.19 -7.03
N VAL A 162 -2.25 -9.11 -6.24
CA VAL A 162 -2.10 -9.87 -4.98
C VAL A 162 -2.12 -8.89 -3.82
N GLU A 163 -3.23 -8.85 -3.10
CA GLU A 163 -3.40 -7.95 -1.98
C GLU A 163 -3.01 -8.61 -0.65
N GLY A 164 -2.16 -7.91 0.11
CA GLY A 164 -1.76 -8.29 1.46
C GLY A 164 -2.72 -7.80 2.55
N ALA A 165 -2.49 -8.28 3.77
CA ALA A 165 -3.10 -7.78 4.99
C ALA A 165 -2.06 -6.98 5.79
N GLY A 166 -2.39 -5.76 6.22
CA GLY A 166 -1.47 -4.89 6.97
C GLY A 166 -0.29 -4.38 6.12
N GLY A 167 0.89 -4.37 6.73
CA GLY A 167 2.13 -3.91 6.10
C GLY A 167 2.96 -5.02 5.44
N LEU A 168 4.08 -4.64 4.82
CA LEU A 168 4.95 -5.51 4.04
C LEU A 168 5.50 -6.72 4.82
N LEU A 169 5.82 -6.54 6.09
CA LEU A 169 6.47 -7.55 6.93
C LEU A 169 5.52 -8.20 7.94
N VAL A 170 4.21 -8.07 7.73
CA VAL A 170 3.22 -8.79 8.54
C VAL A 170 3.34 -10.28 8.28
N ARG A 171 3.35 -11.08 9.35
CA ARG A 171 3.50 -12.53 9.30
C ARG A 171 2.16 -13.20 8.92
N TYR A 172 2.26 -14.22 8.08
CA TYR A 172 1.12 -15.01 7.61
C TYR A 172 1.09 -16.41 8.22
N ASP A 173 2.25 -16.90 8.68
CA ASP A 173 2.42 -18.22 9.28
C ASP A 173 3.40 -18.19 10.46
N GLU A 174 3.51 -19.32 11.16
CA GLU A 174 4.41 -19.49 12.31
C GLU A 174 5.89 -19.45 11.92
N ALA A 175 6.23 -19.80 10.68
CA ALA A 175 7.60 -19.71 10.16
C ALA A 175 8.03 -18.25 9.93
N GLY A 176 7.09 -17.31 10.03
CA GLY A 176 7.35 -15.88 9.86
C GLY A 176 7.29 -15.43 8.41
N GLY A 177 6.71 -16.22 7.53
CA GLY A 177 6.52 -15.89 6.12
C GLY A 177 5.68 -14.64 5.93
N THR A 178 6.07 -13.79 4.97
CA THR A 178 5.46 -12.47 4.69
C THR A 178 5.07 -12.35 3.23
N ILE A 179 4.28 -11.32 2.91
CA ILE A 179 3.99 -10.98 1.50
C ILE A 179 5.27 -10.61 0.74
N ALA A 180 6.29 -10.08 1.41
CA ALA A 180 7.58 -9.78 0.80
C ALA A 180 8.30 -11.06 0.34
N ASP A 181 8.27 -12.13 1.16
CA ASP A 181 8.89 -13.40 0.80
C ASP A 181 8.19 -14.02 -0.42
N LEU A 182 6.86 -13.92 -0.49
CA LEU A 182 6.07 -14.38 -1.63
C LEU A 182 6.38 -13.58 -2.90
N ALA A 183 6.46 -12.24 -2.81
CA ALA A 183 6.82 -11.37 -3.93
C ALA A 183 8.25 -11.65 -4.44
N ALA A 184 9.20 -11.85 -3.52
CA ALA A 184 10.57 -12.22 -3.86
C ALA A 184 10.64 -13.59 -4.55
N ALA A 185 9.94 -14.61 -4.02
CA ALA A 185 9.91 -15.96 -4.58
C ALA A 185 9.33 -15.99 -6.01
N LEU A 186 8.33 -15.14 -6.29
CA LEU A 186 7.72 -15.00 -7.62
C LEU A 186 8.42 -13.98 -8.52
N ASN A 187 9.49 -13.33 -8.03
CA ASN A 187 10.19 -12.24 -8.72
C ASN A 187 9.23 -11.17 -9.26
N ALA A 188 8.22 -10.84 -8.48
CA ALA A 188 7.16 -9.90 -8.83
C ALA A 188 7.33 -8.57 -8.09
N PRO A 189 6.98 -7.43 -8.73
CA PRO A 189 7.06 -6.11 -8.11
C PRO A 189 5.99 -5.89 -7.05
N ALA A 190 6.25 -4.96 -6.13
CA ALA A 190 5.30 -4.53 -5.11
C ALA A 190 4.96 -3.04 -5.25
N LEU A 191 3.67 -2.71 -5.23
CA LEU A 191 3.15 -1.37 -5.11
C LEU A 191 2.91 -1.05 -3.63
N ILE A 192 3.41 0.08 -3.18
CA ILE A 192 3.26 0.53 -1.79
C ILE A 192 2.07 1.47 -1.70
N VAL A 193 1.12 1.14 -0.84
CA VAL A 193 0.02 2.04 -0.48
C VAL A 193 0.32 2.67 0.88
N THR A 194 0.29 4.00 0.93
CA THR A 194 0.63 4.76 2.13
C THR A 194 -0.49 5.72 2.53
N ALA A 195 -0.48 6.18 3.78
CA ALA A 195 -1.37 7.21 4.29
C ALA A 195 -0.90 8.62 3.87
N ALA A 196 -1.78 9.63 3.99
CA ALA A 196 -1.43 11.02 3.74
C ALA A 196 -0.83 11.73 4.96
N GLY A 197 -1.24 11.34 6.18
CA GLY A 197 -0.99 12.04 7.43
C GLY A 197 0.40 11.84 8.03
N LEU A 198 0.55 12.35 9.25
CA LEU A 198 1.81 12.33 9.99
C LEU A 198 2.32 10.89 10.21
N GLY A 199 3.63 10.70 10.08
CA GLY A 199 4.31 9.40 10.18
C GLY A 199 4.46 8.67 8.84
N THR A 200 3.77 9.11 7.78
CA THR A 200 3.79 8.43 6.47
C THR A 200 5.19 8.38 5.85
N LEU A 201 5.99 9.44 6.01
CA LEU A 201 7.35 9.52 5.45
C LEU A 201 8.24 8.42 6.02
N ASN A 202 8.25 8.27 7.36
CA ASN A 202 9.02 7.23 8.03
C ASN A 202 8.56 5.82 7.64
N HIS A 203 7.25 5.56 7.66
CA HIS A 203 6.71 4.24 7.32
C HIS A 203 6.95 3.89 5.85
N THR A 204 6.89 4.87 4.94
CA THR A 204 7.17 4.66 3.52
C THR A 204 8.65 4.38 3.30
N ALA A 205 9.56 5.14 3.94
CA ALA A 205 11.00 4.91 3.88
C ALA A 205 11.37 3.49 4.35
N LEU A 206 10.91 3.09 5.54
CA LEU A 206 11.14 1.75 6.08
C LEU A 206 10.61 0.63 5.16
N THR A 207 9.45 0.85 4.53
CA THR A 207 8.87 -0.12 3.59
C THR A 207 9.71 -0.24 2.32
N LEU A 208 10.19 0.88 1.78
CA LEU A 208 11.08 0.91 0.61
C LEU A 208 12.42 0.25 0.91
N GLU A 209 13.03 0.52 2.06
CA GLU A 209 14.27 -0.14 2.51
C GLU A 209 14.08 -1.66 2.65
N ALA A 210 12.96 -2.09 3.21
CA ALA A 210 12.65 -3.51 3.37
C ALA A 210 12.46 -4.22 2.01
N LEU A 211 11.87 -3.55 1.00
CA LEU A 211 11.79 -4.05 -0.39
C LEU A 211 13.18 -4.14 -1.02
N ALA A 212 13.98 -3.06 -0.90
CA ALA A 212 15.32 -2.99 -1.47
C ALA A 212 16.25 -4.08 -0.89
N ALA A 213 16.22 -4.28 0.44
CA ALA A 213 16.99 -5.32 1.12
C ALA A 213 16.66 -6.73 0.61
N ARG A 214 15.42 -6.96 0.14
CA ARG A 214 14.94 -8.22 -0.43
C ARG A 214 15.02 -8.29 -1.95
N LYS A 215 15.56 -7.25 -2.59
CA LYS A 215 15.68 -7.12 -4.05
C LYS A 215 14.32 -7.17 -4.77
N ILE A 216 13.25 -6.74 -4.10
CA ILE A 216 11.92 -6.64 -4.68
C ILE A 216 11.80 -5.27 -5.35
N ALA A 217 11.41 -5.27 -6.62
CA ALA A 217 11.20 -4.02 -7.37
C ALA A 217 9.99 -3.26 -6.81
N SER A 218 10.13 -1.96 -6.56
CA SER A 218 9.00 -1.09 -6.26
C SER A 218 8.29 -0.70 -7.55
N ALA A 219 6.98 -0.94 -7.63
CA ALA A 219 6.12 -0.44 -8.70
C ALA A 219 5.67 1.02 -8.46
N GLY A 220 6.08 1.62 -7.36
CA GLY A 220 5.79 2.99 -6.96
C GLY A 220 5.07 3.10 -5.61
N VAL A 221 4.74 4.32 -5.25
CA VAL A 221 4.02 4.67 -4.02
C VAL A 221 2.70 5.35 -4.39
N VAL A 222 1.60 4.91 -3.80
CA VAL A 222 0.26 5.48 -3.96
C VAL A 222 -0.24 5.94 -2.60
N VAL A 223 -0.76 7.16 -2.50
CA VAL A 223 -1.56 7.58 -1.34
C VAL A 223 -2.97 7.04 -1.54
N GLY A 224 -3.36 6.08 -0.69
CA GLY A 224 -4.60 5.32 -0.88
C GLY A 224 -5.87 6.02 -0.41
N SER A 225 -5.73 7.09 0.39
CA SER A 225 -6.84 7.92 0.87
C SER A 225 -6.34 9.34 1.11
N TRP A 226 -6.70 10.25 0.20
CA TRP A 226 -6.36 11.67 0.29
C TRP A 226 -7.57 12.44 0.77
N PRO A 227 -7.47 13.21 1.86
CA PRO A 227 -8.62 13.92 2.41
C PRO A 227 -9.11 15.03 1.48
N ASP A 228 -10.43 15.27 1.49
CA ASP A 228 -11.05 16.36 0.71
C ASP A 228 -10.54 17.74 1.13
N ARG A 229 -10.16 17.88 2.38
CA ARG A 229 -9.61 19.11 2.96
C ARG A 229 -8.24 18.80 3.59
N PRO A 230 -7.17 18.73 2.79
CA PRO A 230 -5.84 18.44 3.30
C PRO A 230 -5.35 19.57 4.20
N GLY A 231 -4.80 19.20 5.35
CA GLY A 231 -4.13 20.13 6.25
C GLY A 231 -2.67 20.37 5.84
N LEU A 232 -1.97 21.13 6.67
CA LEU A 232 -0.54 21.43 6.45
C LEU A 232 0.31 20.17 6.33
N THR A 233 0.02 19.17 7.17
CA THR A 233 0.77 17.90 7.20
C THR A 233 0.66 17.14 5.88
N GLU A 234 -0.56 16.97 5.38
CA GLU A 234 -0.82 16.24 4.14
C GLU A 234 -0.18 16.97 2.94
N LEU A 235 -0.32 18.30 2.90
CA LEU A 235 0.27 19.11 1.81
C LEU A 235 1.80 19.06 1.82
N ALA A 236 2.44 19.12 2.99
CA ALA A 236 3.89 18.97 3.11
C ALA A 236 4.34 17.56 2.72
N ASN A 237 3.67 16.54 3.24
CA ASN A 237 3.97 15.13 2.95
C ASN A 237 3.88 14.79 1.45
N LEU A 238 3.06 15.50 0.67
CA LEU A 238 2.89 15.21 -0.75
C LEU A 238 4.21 15.34 -1.53
N ALA A 239 4.94 16.42 -1.30
CA ALA A 239 6.25 16.64 -1.91
C ALA A 239 7.33 15.74 -1.29
N ASP A 240 7.31 15.59 0.04
CA ASP A 240 8.31 14.82 0.76
C ASP A 240 8.22 13.32 0.48
N LEU A 241 7.02 12.79 0.21
CA LEU A 241 6.83 11.39 -0.23
C LEU A 241 7.52 11.11 -1.57
N GLU A 242 7.54 12.06 -2.51
CA GLU A 242 8.27 11.90 -3.76
C GLU A 242 9.80 11.86 -3.54
N VAL A 243 10.29 12.67 -2.59
CA VAL A 243 11.70 12.63 -2.17
C VAL A 243 12.03 11.28 -1.54
N VAL A 244 11.21 10.80 -0.61
CA VAL A 244 11.37 9.50 0.04
C VAL A 244 11.30 8.34 -0.97
N ALA A 245 10.39 8.42 -1.93
CA ALA A 245 10.23 7.41 -2.97
C ALA A 245 11.35 7.45 -4.02
N GLY A 246 12.09 8.57 -4.13
CA GLY A 246 13.06 8.82 -5.19
C GLY A 246 12.44 8.89 -6.58
N ALA A 247 11.11 9.10 -6.67
CA ALA A 247 10.33 9.15 -7.89
C ALA A 247 8.99 9.84 -7.63
N PRO A 248 8.31 10.37 -8.69
CA PRO A 248 6.96 10.88 -8.55
C PRO A 248 6.00 9.80 -8.00
N LEU A 249 5.00 10.23 -7.23
CA LEU A 249 3.97 9.32 -6.72
C LEU A 249 3.24 8.62 -7.88
N ALA A 250 3.07 7.32 -7.75
CA ALA A 250 2.34 6.50 -8.72
C ALA A 250 0.81 6.74 -8.68
N GLY A 251 0.34 7.41 -7.65
CA GLY A 251 -1.06 7.79 -7.58
C GLY A 251 -1.47 8.43 -6.27
N LEU A 252 -2.71 8.95 -6.31
CA LEU A 252 -3.37 9.59 -5.19
C LEU A 252 -4.87 9.40 -5.38
N LEU A 253 -5.52 8.65 -4.50
CA LEU A 253 -6.96 8.40 -4.55
C LEU A 253 -7.67 9.21 -3.46
N PRO A 254 -8.83 9.80 -3.73
CA PRO A 254 -9.53 10.60 -2.73
C PRO A 254 -10.14 9.74 -1.63
N GLU A 255 -10.23 10.30 -0.46
CA GLU A 255 -11.06 9.78 0.63
C GLU A 255 -12.51 9.59 0.14
N GLY A 256 -13.21 8.62 0.71
CA GLY A 256 -14.60 8.33 0.32
C GLY A 256 -14.76 7.62 -1.04
N ALA A 257 -13.68 7.33 -1.78
CA ALA A 257 -13.76 6.62 -3.06
C ALA A 257 -14.47 5.25 -2.96
N SER A 258 -14.47 4.64 -1.77
CA SER A 258 -15.20 3.38 -1.51
C SER A 258 -16.71 3.50 -1.63
N ALA A 259 -17.28 4.69 -1.46
CA ALA A 259 -18.74 4.91 -1.53
C ALA A 259 -19.25 5.16 -2.96
N LEU A 260 -18.36 5.32 -3.94
CA LEU A 260 -18.73 5.61 -5.32
C LEU A 260 -19.37 4.40 -6.02
N ASP A 261 -20.19 4.69 -7.02
CA ASP A 261 -20.60 3.70 -8.00
C ASP A 261 -19.42 3.35 -8.94
N ARG A 262 -19.59 2.29 -9.74
CA ARG A 262 -18.52 1.78 -10.60
C ARG A 262 -18.05 2.79 -11.64
N GLN A 263 -18.96 3.59 -12.20
CA GLN A 263 -18.64 4.55 -13.28
C GLN A 263 -17.85 5.74 -12.69
N ALA A 264 -18.33 6.31 -11.61
CA ALA A 264 -17.66 7.39 -10.89
C ALA A 264 -16.30 6.92 -10.36
N PHE A 265 -16.23 5.69 -9.80
CA PHE A 265 -14.99 5.10 -9.34
C PHE A 265 -13.95 4.93 -10.45
N LEU A 266 -14.36 4.45 -11.64
CA LEU A 266 -13.46 4.31 -12.79
C LEU A 266 -12.88 5.67 -13.21
N ALA A 267 -13.69 6.73 -13.21
CA ALA A 267 -13.23 8.08 -13.54
C ALA A 267 -12.20 8.59 -12.51
N VAL A 268 -12.47 8.38 -11.21
CA VAL A 268 -11.55 8.73 -10.13
C VAL A 268 -10.24 7.93 -10.23
N ALA A 269 -10.32 6.63 -10.49
CA ALA A 269 -9.15 5.77 -10.68
C ALA A 269 -8.28 6.25 -11.87
N ALA A 270 -8.91 6.60 -12.99
CA ALA A 270 -8.22 7.13 -14.16
C ALA A 270 -7.50 8.45 -13.87
N ALA A 271 -8.14 9.36 -13.18
CA ALA A 271 -7.55 10.66 -12.81
C ALA A 271 -6.47 10.54 -11.72
N GLY A 272 -6.62 9.56 -10.80
CA GLY A 272 -5.78 9.42 -9.62
C GLY A 272 -4.50 8.62 -9.83
N LEU A 273 -4.44 7.69 -10.80
CA LEU A 273 -3.31 6.80 -11.02
C LEU A 273 -2.52 7.18 -12.28
N VAL A 274 -1.20 6.91 -12.27
CA VAL A 274 -0.32 7.13 -13.42
C VAL A 274 -0.56 6.12 -14.55
N PRO A 275 -0.11 6.41 -15.80
CA PRO A 275 -0.29 5.51 -16.95
C PRO A 275 0.27 4.10 -16.76
N SER A 276 1.36 3.93 -16.01
CA SER A 276 1.92 2.61 -15.71
C SER A 276 0.98 1.71 -14.90
N LEU A 277 0.03 2.30 -14.18
CA LEU A 277 -1.05 1.61 -13.46
C LEU A 277 -2.41 1.67 -14.20
N GLY A 278 -2.41 2.15 -15.46
CA GLY A 278 -3.60 2.25 -16.32
C GLY A 278 -4.37 3.56 -16.21
N GLY A 279 -3.93 4.48 -15.39
CA GLY A 279 -4.54 5.80 -15.25
C GLY A 279 -4.08 6.81 -16.29
N ALA A 280 -4.52 8.05 -16.11
CA ALA A 280 -4.17 9.18 -16.97
C ALA A 280 -3.48 10.33 -16.22
N ARG A 281 -3.17 10.14 -14.92
CA ARG A 281 -2.50 11.15 -14.11
C ARG A 281 -1.15 11.52 -14.73
N GLY A 282 -1.03 12.76 -15.21
CA GLY A 282 0.23 13.30 -15.70
C GLY A 282 1.28 13.43 -14.60
N ARG A 283 2.56 13.42 -14.99
CA ARG A 283 3.65 13.86 -14.10
C ARG A 283 3.50 15.37 -13.95
N ARG A 284 3.43 15.84 -12.71
CA ARG A 284 3.50 17.27 -12.43
C ARG A 284 4.95 17.75 -12.43
#